data_ac2cdf4972dcc5bd6385c7c94d3862d5
#
_entry.id   ac2cdf4972dcc5bd6385c7c94d3862d5
#
_cell.length_a   1.000
_cell.length_b   1.000
_cell.length_c   1.000
_cell.angle_alpha   90.00
_cell.angle_beta   90.00
_cell.angle_gamma   90.00
#
_symmetry.space_group_name_H-M   'P 1'
#
loop_
_entity.id
_entity.type
_entity.pdbx_description
1 polymer ?
#
loop_
_entity_poly.entity_id
_entity_poly.type
_entity_poly.pdbx_seq_one_letter_code
_entity_poly.pdbx_strand_id
1 'polypeptide(L)'
;MIYHITDPQTWADSQRRGIHTGSTRGVDLAEEGYIHCSTSQQWLGVVKRYYADSEDLVMLHIDEQSLTSPLVYEQLPGAPEPFPHVYGPINLDAVVTAERLDVLGL
;
A
#
# COMPACT_ATOMS: atom_id res chain seq x y z
N MET A 1 4.28 11.76 -3.25
CA MET A 1 4.65 10.34 -3.01
C MET A 1 3.71 9.74 -1.99
N ILE A 2 3.10 8.62 -2.30
CA ILE A 2 2.32 7.84 -1.35
C ILE A 2 2.96 6.47 -1.17
N TYR A 3 2.52 5.74 -0.14
CA TYR A 3 3.16 4.49 0.28
C TYR A 3 2.10 3.41 0.46
N HIS A 4 2.42 2.19 0.04
CA HIS A 4 1.54 1.05 0.21
C HIS A 4 2.32 -0.11 0.82
N ILE A 5 1.77 -0.70 1.88
CA ILE A 5 2.40 -1.82 2.57
C ILE A 5 1.81 -3.13 2.05
N THR A 6 2.68 -4.03 1.65
CA THR A 6 2.30 -5.37 1.21
C THR A 6 3.32 -6.38 1.73
N ASP A 7 3.06 -7.67 1.50
CA ASP A 7 4.01 -8.72 1.88
C ASP A 7 4.84 -9.13 0.66
N PRO A 8 6.01 -9.81 0.89
CA PRO A 8 6.90 -10.18 -0.21
C PRO A 8 6.25 -11.10 -1.25
N GLN A 9 5.39 -12.02 -0.82
CA GLN A 9 4.73 -12.95 -1.74
C GLN A 9 3.74 -12.23 -2.65
N THR A 10 2.91 -11.37 -2.08
CA THR A 10 1.94 -10.56 -2.85
C THR A 10 2.67 -9.67 -3.84
N TRP A 11 3.77 -9.05 -3.43
CA TRP A 11 4.56 -8.21 -4.33
C TRP A 11 5.19 -9.03 -5.47
N ALA A 12 5.73 -10.22 -5.16
CA ALA A 12 6.27 -11.10 -6.20
C ALA A 12 5.20 -11.50 -7.21
N ASP A 13 3.99 -11.81 -6.75
CA ASP A 13 2.86 -12.11 -7.63
C ASP A 13 2.51 -10.92 -8.51
N SER A 14 2.50 -9.71 -7.95
CA SER A 14 2.23 -8.47 -8.68
C SER A 14 3.26 -8.25 -9.79
N GLN A 15 4.52 -8.51 -9.52
CA GLN A 15 5.59 -8.37 -10.51
C GLN A 15 5.43 -9.36 -11.66
N ARG A 16 4.99 -10.59 -11.38
CA ARG A 16 4.70 -11.57 -12.43
C ARG A 16 3.49 -11.18 -13.27
N ARG A 17 2.46 -10.61 -12.65
CA ARG A 17 1.22 -10.21 -13.31
C ARG A 17 1.34 -8.86 -14.03
N GLY A 18 2.33 -8.04 -13.68
CA GLY A 18 2.52 -6.72 -14.25
C GLY A 18 1.62 -5.64 -13.64
N ILE A 19 0.93 -5.94 -12.55
CA ILE A 19 -0.03 -5.04 -11.91
C ILE A 19 -0.18 -5.42 -10.44
N HIS A 20 -0.43 -4.42 -9.58
CA HIS A 20 -0.63 -4.66 -8.15
C HIS A 20 -2.10 -4.43 -7.78
N THR A 21 -2.73 -5.43 -7.16
CA THR A 21 -4.13 -5.38 -6.74
C THR A 21 -4.34 -5.73 -5.26
N GLY A 22 -3.28 -5.96 -4.50
CA GLY A 22 -3.39 -6.19 -3.06
C GLY A 22 -3.80 -4.93 -2.34
N SER A 23 -4.85 -5.00 -1.52
CA SER A 23 -5.32 -3.84 -0.78
C SER A 23 -4.78 -3.84 0.65
N THR A 24 -5.44 -4.54 1.55
CA THR A 24 -4.92 -4.73 2.90
C THR A 24 -4.47 -6.18 3.05
N ARG A 25 -3.85 -6.49 4.15
CA ARG A 25 -3.35 -7.82 4.47
C ARG A 25 -4.39 -8.91 4.20
N GLY A 26 -4.14 -9.75 3.19
CA GLY A 26 -5.01 -10.84 2.81
C GLY A 26 -6.28 -10.44 2.07
N VAL A 27 -6.46 -9.15 1.79
CA VAL A 27 -7.65 -8.64 1.09
C VAL A 27 -7.23 -8.01 -0.23
N ASP A 28 -7.90 -8.39 -1.30
CA ASP A 28 -7.62 -7.89 -2.65
C ASP A 28 -8.53 -6.72 -3.00
N LEU A 29 -8.14 -5.96 -4.03
CA LEU A 29 -8.90 -4.83 -4.56
C LEU A 29 -10.35 -5.21 -4.87
N ALA A 30 -10.57 -6.42 -5.44
CA ALA A 30 -11.91 -6.89 -5.80
C ALA A 30 -12.83 -7.01 -4.59
N GLU A 31 -12.27 -7.28 -3.42
CA GLU A 31 -13.04 -7.42 -2.18
C GLU A 31 -13.24 -6.07 -1.48
N GLU A 32 -12.18 -5.26 -1.40
CA GLU A 32 -12.20 -3.99 -0.67
C GLU A 32 -12.78 -2.84 -1.48
N GLY A 33 -12.58 -2.85 -2.79
CA GLY A 33 -13.01 -1.78 -3.68
C GLY A 33 -11.98 -0.69 -3.93
N TYR A 34 -10.92 -0.64 -3.14
CA TYR A 34 -9.81 0.29 -3.30
C TYR A 34 -8.56 -0.27 -2.62
N ILE A 35 -7.40 0.29 -2.96
CA ILE A 35 -6.13 -0.08 -2.37
C ILE A 35 -5.76 0.96 -1.32
N HIS A 36 -5.57 0.51 -0.08
CA HIS A 36 -5.14 1.39 1.02
C HIS A 36 -3.71 1.84 0.84
N CYS A 37 -3.50 3.14 0.84
CA CYS A 37 -2.17 3.73 0.83
C CYS A 37 -2.01 4.68 2.02
N SER A 38 -0.82 5.20 2.20
CA SER A 38 -0.47 6.07 3.32
C SER A 38 0.41 7.21 2.85
N THR A 39 0.38 8.32 3.58
CA THR A 39 1.38 9.37 3.43
C THR A 39 2.67 8.96 4.17
N SER A 40 3.73 9.76 4.00
CA SER A 40 5.01 9.51 4.69
C SER A 40 4.88 9.54 6.22
N GLN A 41 3.85 10.19 6.74
CA GLN A 41 3.61 10.30 8.19
C GLN A 41 2.66 9.23 8.72
N GLN A 42 1.99 8.48 7.83
CA GLN A 42 0.97 7.51 8.23
C GLN A 42 1.44 6.05 8.19
N TRP A 43 2.36 5.72 7.29
CA TRP A 43 2.68 4.31 7.00
C TRP A 43 3.20 3.53 8.21
N LEU A 44 3.99 4.18 9.09
CA LEU A 44 4.54 3.50 10.26
C LEU A 44 3.43 3.09 11.23
N GLY A 45 2.43 3.96 11.42
CA GLY A 45 1.26 3.64 12.23
C GLY A 45 0.45 2.49 11.66
N VAL A 46 0.34 2.42 10.34
CA VAL A 46 -0.33 1.30 9.66
C VAL A 46 0.40 -0.01 9.92
N VAL A 47 1.73 -0.01 9.81
CA VAL A 47 2.53 -1.22 10.07
C VAL A 47 2.34 -1.67 11.51
N LYS A 48 2.41 -0.76 12.47
CA LYS A 48 2.27 -1.09 13.89
C LYS A 48 0.88 -1.58 14.25
N ARG A 49 -0.15 -1.08 13.57
CA ARG A 49 -1.53 -1.44 13.86
C ARG A 49 -1.98 -2.75 13.20
N TYR A 50 -1.61 -2.97 11.94
CA TYR A 50 -2.14 -4.07 11.15
C TYR A 50 -1.13 -5.18 10.85
N TYR A 51 0.16 -4.91 11.01
CA TYR A 51 1.24 -5.83 10.63
C TYR A 51 2.22 -6.10 11.77
N ALA A 52 1.83 -5.85 13.01
CA ALA A 52 2.72 -5.99 14.17
C ALA A 52 3.26 -7.42 14.35
N ASP A 53 2.52 -8.42 13.87
CA ASP A 53 2.91 -9.83 13.92
C ASP A 53 3.67 -10.30 12.68
N SER A 54 3.92 -9.42 11.74
CA SER A 54 4.71 -9.72 10.54
C SER A 54 6.18 -9.46 10.80
N GLU A 55 7.05 -10.18 10.10
CA GLU A 55 8.51 -9.98 10.21
C GLU A 55 9.04 -9.19 9.02
N ASP A 56 8.65 -9.59 7.81
CA ASP A 56 9.09 -8.99 6.56
C ASP A 56 7.92 -8.39 5.81
N LEU A 57 8.05 -7.14 5.41
CA LEU A 57 7.08 -6.45 4.57
C LEU A 57 7.80 -5.77 3.41
N VAL A 58 7.03 -5.34 2.45
CA VAL A 58 7.49 -4.51 1.34
C VAL A 58 6.69 -3.22 1.35
N MET A 59 7.38 -2.08 1.34
CA MET A 59 6.74 -0.78 1.20
C MET A 59 6.96 -0.27 -0.20
N LEU A 60 5.87 -0.07 -0.94
CA LEU A 60 5.90 0.51 -2.27
C LEU A 60 5.89 2.02 -2.16
N HIS A 61 6.88 2.67 -2.75
CA HIS A 61 6.93 4.11 -2.91
C HIS A 61 6.28 4.44 -4.25
N ILE A 62 5.16 5.13 -4.23
CA ILE A 62 4.32 5.34 -5.41
C ILE A 62 4.31 6.81 -5.80
N ASP A 63 4.62 7.08 -7.06
CA ASP A 63 4.46 8.42 -7.64
C ASP A 63 2.98 8.60 -7.98
N GLU A 64 2.32 9.49 -7.25
CA GLU A 64 0.89 9.77 -7.43
C GLU A 64 0.55 10.19 -8.86
N GLN A 65 1.43 10.95 -9.48
CA GLN A 65 1.19 11.48 -10.82
C GLN A 65 1.30 10.43 -11.93
N SER A 66 1.96 9.32 -11.63
CA SER A 66 2.10 8.21 -12.57
C SER A 66 1.00 7.17 -12.47
N LEU A 67 0.12 7.28 -11.48
CA LEU A 67 -1.00 6.36 -11.32
C LEU A 67 -2.00 6.51 -12.47
N THR A 68 -2.48 5.36 -12.98
CA THR A 68 -3.54 5.33 -14.01
C THR A 68 -4.93 5.18 -13.40
N SER A 69 -5.02 4.73 -12.14
CA SER A 69 -6.29 4.61 -11.41
C SER A 69 -6.56 5.85 -10.58
N PRO A 70 -7.83 6.18 -10.31
CA PRO A 70 -8.18 7.33 -9.49
C PRO A 70 -7.61 7.25 -8.08
N LEU A 71 -7.11 8.38 -7.58
CA LEU A 71 -6.60 8.53 -6.22
C LEU A 71 -7.51 9.49 -5.46
N VAL A 72 -8.05 9.05 -4.32
CA VAL A 72 -8.94 9.85 -3.50
C VAL A 72 -8.42 9.84 -2.05
N TYR A 73 -8.29 11.02 -1.47
CA TYR A 73 -7.95 11.15 -0.05
C TYR A 73 -9.26 11.12 0.75
N GLU A 74 -9.40 10.12 1.62
CA GLU A 74 -10.65 9.88 2.35
C GLU A 74 -10.42 9.84 3.85
N GLN A 75 -11.30 10.53 4.57
CA GLN A 75 -11.28 10.55 6.03
C GLN A 75 -11.90 9.25 6.56
N LEU A 76 -11.14 8.54 7.38
CA LEU A 76 -11.64 7.35 8.07
C LEU A 76 -12.07 7.69 9.49
N PRO A 77 -13.09 7.00 10.05
CA PRO A 77 -13.51 7.23 11.43
C PRO A 77 -12.34 7.03 12.42
N GLY A 78 -12.12 8.02 13.27
CA GLY A 78 -11.07 7.97 14.27
C GLY A 78 -9.67 8.31 13.77
N ALA A 79 -9.48 8.53 12.47
CA ALA A 79 -8.20 8.94 11.92
C ALA A 79 -8.05 10.46 11.99
N PRO A 80 -6.86 10.97 12.38
CA PRO A 80 -6.65 12.43 12.46
C PRO A 80 -6.56 13.09 11.10
N GLU A 81 -6.16 12.36 10.05
CA GLU A 81 -5.97 12.89 8.70
C GLU A 81 -6.49 11.90 7.66
N PRO A 82 -6.88 12.39 6.46
CA PRO A 82 -7.35 11.51 5.40
C PRO A 82 -6.24 10.61 4.86
N PHE A 83 -6.63 9.40 4.45
CA PHE A 83 -5.75 8.42 3.83
C PHE A 83 -5.93 8.41 2.32
N PRO A 84 -4.84 8.27 1.54
CA PRO A 84 -4.97 8.10 0.09
C PRO A 84 -5.46 6.68 -0.24
N HIS A 85 -6.52 6.62 -1.04
CA HIS A 85 -7.10 5.36 -1.52
C HIS A 85 -7.05 5.33 -3.04
N VAL A 86 -6.49 4.27 -3.61
CA VAL A 86 -6.41 4.09 -5.06
C VAL A 86 -7.58 3.21 -5.51
N TYR A 87 -8.44 3.77 -6.33
CA TYR A 87 -9.65 3.09 -6.81
C TYR A 87 -9.39 2.38 -8.14
N GLY A 88 -8.57 1.37 -8.08
CA GLY A 88 -8.22 0.54 -9.19
C GLY A 88 -6.84 -0.07 -9.02
N PRO A 89 -6.38 -0.87 -9.99
CA PRO A 89 -5.06 -1.48 -9.91
C PRO A 89 -3.96 -0.42 -9.94
N ILE A 90 -2.85 -0.73 -9.26
CA ILE A 90 -1.65 0.11 -9.32
C ILE A 90 -0.75 -0.40 -10.44
N ASN A 91 -0.50 0.45 -11.42
CA ASN A 91 0.42 0.16 -12.51
C ASN A 91 1.85 0.15 -11.96
N LEU A 92 2.66 -0.85 -12.34
CA LEU A 92 3.99 -1.03 -11.77
C LEU A 92 4.95 0.10 -12.10
N ASP A 93 4.75 0.80 -13.20
CA ASP A 93 5.59 1.95 -13.55
C ASP A 93 5.34 3.18 -12.67
N ALA A 94 4.30 3.16 -11.83
CA ALA A 94 4.11 4.17 -10.79
C ALA A 94 4.91 3.85 -9.52
N VAL A 95 5.41 2.62 -9.38
CA VAL A 95 6.20 2.21 -8.21
C VAL A 95 7.65 2.59 -8.46
N VAL A 96 8.10 3.61 -7.74
CA VAL A 96 9.48 4.14 -7.86
C VAL A 96 10.46 3.20 -7.16
N THR A 97 10.08 2.71 -6.00
CA THR A 97 10.92 1.86 -5.16
C THR A 97 10.06 0.85 -4.42
N ALA A 98 10.54 -0.38 -4.29
CA ALA A 98 9.95 -1.40 -3.43
C ALA A 98 10.97 -1.67 -2.32
N GLU A 99 10.70 -1.13 -1.14
CA GLU A 99 11.62 -1.19 0.00
C GLU A 99 11.25 -2.34 0.93
N ARG A 100 12.23 -3.19 1.26
CA ARG A 100 12.03 -4.23 2.28
C ARG A 100 12.02 -3.58 3.66
N LEU A 101 11.03 -3.94 4.46
CA LEU A 101 10.93 -3.48 5.85
C LEU A 101 11.14 -4.67 6.79
N ASP A 102 12.04 -4.49 7.74
CA ASP A 102 12.17 -5.39 8.89
C ASP A 102 11.30 -4.82 10.01
N VAL A 103 10.14 -5.45 10.23
CA VAL A 103 9.14 -4.94 11.19
C VAL A 103 9.71 -4.89 12.61
N LEU A 104 10.57 -5.86 12.97
CA LEU A 104 11.17 -5.89 14.31
C LEU A 104 12.12 -4.73 14.56
N GLY A 105 12.64 -4.10 13.50
CA GLY A 105 13.53 -2.95 13.60
C GLY A 105 12.84 -1.59 13.58
N LEU A 106 11.52 -1.58 13.47
CA LEU A 106 10.77 -0.32 13.37
C LEU A 106 10.33 0.23 14.71
#